data_700e9f3f69d8b1c49a123b53294c9e71
#
_entry.id   700e9f3f69d8b1c49a123b53294c9e71
#
_cell.length_a   1.000
_cell.length_b   1.000
_cell.length_c   1.000
_cell.angle_alpha   90.00
_cell.angle_beta   90.00
_cell.angle_gamma   90.00
#
_symmetry.space_group_name_H-M   'P 1'
#
loop_
_entity.id
_entity.type
_entity.pdbx_description
1 polymer ?
#
loop_
_entity_poly.entity_id
_entity_poly.type
_entity_poly.pdbx_seq_one_letter_code
_entity_poly.pdbx_strand_id
1 'polypeptide(L)'
;MSATGLYAIRRNKAALDAWYWRVAFRRRGKVYARSFYDLKHGGPDQALAAAIAWRDRALAKTKILTIREFHGQRRSNNTSGVAGVCFIRSRAQPLGAWQALIKLPNGRRISKSFSILKYGRAQAFRLANAARAHMLTLIDEHPYLKDATAKSLALSRSGRRPGSAST
;
A
#
# COMPACT_ATOMS: atom_id res chain seq x y z
N MET A 1 15.97 -11.40 -16.12
CA MET A 1 15.94 -11.42 -14.65
C MET A 1 14.70 -10.66 -14.21
N SER A 2 13.77 -11.34 -13.55
CA SER A 2 12.48 -10.77 -13.17
C SER A 2 12.64 -9.62 -12.18
N ALA A 3 11.95 -8.49 -12.40
CA ALA A 3 11.94 -7.28 -11.56
C ALA A 3 11.55 -7.53 -10.09
N THR A 4 11.04 -8.70 -9.75
CA THR A 4 10.68 -9.15 -8.40
C THR A 4 11.90 -9.41 -7.50
N GLY A 5 13.06 -9.73 -8.07
CA GLY A 5 14.26 -10.05 -7.29
C GLY A 5 14.90 -8.85 -6.57
N LEU A 6 14.71 -7.63 -7.08
CA LEU A 6 15.38 -6.42 -6.58
C LEU A 6 14.46 -5.49 -5.76
N TYR A 7 13.31 -5.98 -5.27
CA TYR A 7 12.46 -5.17 -4.39
C TYR A 7 13.27 -4.57 -3.22
N ALA A 8 13.13 -3.26 -3.02
CA ALA A 8 13.82 -2.48 -1.98
C ALA A 8 15.35 -2.43 -2.10
N ILE A 9 15.94 -2.90 -3.19
CA ILE A 9 17.39 -2.91 -3.43
C ILE A 9 17.70 -1.96 -4.60
N ARG A 10 18.68 -1.10 -4.42
CA ARG A 10 19.15 -0.16 -5.46
C ARG A 10 20.67 -0.16 -5.51
N ARG A 11 21.20 -0.08 -6.73
CA ARG A 11 22.62 0.16 -6.99
C ARG A 11 22.93 1.63 -6.81
N ASN A 12 23.94 1.98 -6.05
CA ASN A 12 24.38 3.34 -5.80
C ASN A 12 25.90 3.43 -5.89
N LYS A 13 26.37 4.64 -6.15
CA LYS A 13 27.79 5.01 -6.17
C LYS A 13 28.05 6.01 -5.03
N ALA A 14 29.03 5.76 -4.21
CA ALA A 14 29.50 6.67 -3.19
C ALA A 14 30.70 7.51 -3.72
N ALA A 15 31.22 8.42 -2.91
CA ALA A 15 32.45 9.13 -3.23
C ALA A 15 33.61 8.14 -3.47
N LEU A 16 34.66 8.56 -4.19
CA LEU A 16 35.83 7.73 -4.53
C LEU A 16 35.49 6.43 -5.31
N ASP A 17 34.48 6.53 -6.16
CA ASP A 17 34.03 5.44 -7.04
C ASP A 17 33.63 4.14 -6.32
N ALA A 18 33.37 4.19 -5.01
CA ALA A 18 32.93 3.04 -4.25
C ALA A 18 31.47 2.70 -4.59
N TRP A 19 31.27 1.55 -5.20
CA TRP A 19 29.94 1.05 -5.53
C TRP A 19 29.37 0.22 -4.39
N TYR A 20 28.04 0.31 -4.19
CA TYR A 20 27.33 -0.48 -3.18
C TYR A 20 25.86 -0.75 -3.56
N TRP A 21 25.32 -1.80 -2.99
CA TRP A 21 23.89 -2.06 -2.99
C TRP A 21 23.25 -1.51 -1.72
N ARG A 22 22.24 -0.68 -1.88
CA ARG A 22 21.46 -0.15 -0.75
C ARG A 22 20.13 -0.88 -0.67
N VAL A 23 19.87 -1.50 0.47
CA VAL A 23 18.54 -1.98 0.84
C VAL A 23 17.86 -0.90 1.66
N ALA A 24 16.63 -0.50 1.30
CA ALA A 24 15.85 0.45 2.09
C ALA A 24 14.34 0.20 1.92
N PHE A 25 13.66 -0.02 3.04
CA PHE A 25 12.20 -0.13 3.08
C PHE A 25 11.65 0.36 4.42
N ARG A 26 10.36 0.69 4.43
CA ARG A 26 9.66 1.12 5.65
C ARG A 26 8.57 0.12 6.00
N ARG A 27 8.47 -0.23 7.30
CA ARG A 27 7.39 -1.05 7.84
C ARG A 27 6.89 -0.43 9.15
N ARG A 28 5.57 -0.24 9.27
CA ARG A 28 4.92 0.32 10.48
C ARG A 28 5.60 1.59 11.01
N GLY A 29 5.98 2.51 10.11
CA GLY A 29 6.69 3.75 10.44
C GLY A 29 8.20 3.60 10.65
N LYS A 30 8.73 2.41 10.93
CA LYS A 30 10.16 2.15 11.10
C LYS A 30 10.87 1.98 9.75
N VAL A 31 12.01 2.64 9.60
CA VAL A 31 12.87 2.52 8.43
C VAL A 31 13.92 1.43 8.68
N TYR A 32 14.04 0.53 7.71
CA TYR A 32 15.07 -0.50 7.64
C TYR A 32 15.95 -0.15 6.45
N ALA A 33 17.22 0.15 6.70
CA ALA A 33 18.18 0.47 5.66
C ALA A 33 19.57 -0.09 5.97
N ARG A 34 20.25 -0.61 4.96
CA ARG A 34 21.64 -1.10 5.04
C ARG A 34 22.31 -1.01 3.67
N SER A 35 23.60 -0.69 3.67
CA SER A 35 24.42 -0.63 2.46
C SER A 35 25.44 -1.78 2.46
N PHE A 36 25.67 -2.36 1.28
CA PHE A 36 26.57 -3.49 1.04
C PHE A 36 27.58 -3.06 -0.03
N TYR A 37 28.78 -2.72 0.39
CA TYR A 37 29.85 -2.23 -0.48
C TYR A 37 30.54 -3.41 -1.18
N ASP A 38 30.81 -3.26 -2.49
CA ASP A 38 31.45 -4.28 -3.30
C ASP A 38 32.80 -4.73 -2.72
N LEU A 39 33.63 -3.74 -2.35
CA LEU A 39 34.96 -3.98 -1.78
C LEU A 39 34.91 -4.81 -0.47
N LYS A 40 33.82 -4.65 0.33
CA LYS A 40 33.68 -5.37 1.60
C LYS A 40 33.12 -6.78 1.42
N HIS A 41 32.55 -7.08 0.27
CA HIS A 41 31.86 -8.36 0.02
C HIS A 41 32.53 -9.19 -1.09
N GLY A 42 33.68 -8.75 -1.61
CA GLY A 42 34.41 -9.49 -2.65
C GLY A 42 33.89 -9.28 -4.07
N GLY A 43 33.10 -8.21 -4.30
CA GLY A 43 32.62 -7.81 -5.62
C GLY A 43 31.11 -7.55 -5.67
N PRO A 44 30.60 -7.09 -6.84
CA PRO A 44 29.21 -6.66 -6.97
C PRO A 44 28.19 -7.78 -6.78
N ASP A 45 28.49 -9.00 -7.20
CA ASP A 45 27.56 -10.13 -7.13
C ASP A 45 27.43 -10.64 -5.69
N GLN A 46 28.55 -10.75 -4.95
CA GLN A 46 28.56 -11.14 -3.56
C GLN A 46 27.89 -10.08 -2.68
N ALA A 47 28.13 -8.79 -2.98
CA ALA A 47 27.45 -7.67 -2.31
C ALA A 47 25.94 -7.70 -2.57
N LEU A 48 25.49 -8.01 -3.79
CA LEU A 48 24.08 -8.18 -4.11
C LEU A 48 23.46 -9.37 -3.37
N ALA A 49 24.12 -10.51 -3.37
CA ALA A 49 23.66 -11.70 -2.66
C ALA A 49 23.48 -11.43 -1.15
N ALA A 50 24.46 -10.74 -0.53
CA ALA A 50 24.38 -10.31 0.86
C ALA A 50 23.23 -9.32 1.12
N ALA A 51 22.97 -8.40 0.19
CA ALA A 51 21.87 -7.46 0.24
C ALA A 51 20.51 -8.17 0.18
N ILE A 52 20.35 -9.13 -0.73
CA ILE A 52 19.15 -9.96 -0.87
C ILE A 52 18.91 -10.77 0.41
N ALA A 53 19.92 -11.47 0.91
CA ALA A 53 19.80 -12.28 2.11
C ALA A 53 19.45 -11.44 3.36
N TRP A 54 20.01 -10.25 3.48
CA TRP A 54 19.66 -9.34 4.59
C TRP A 54 18.23 -8.82 4.46
N ARG A 55 17.81 -8.40 3.25
CA ARG A 55 16.45 -7.96 2.95
C ARG A 55 15.43 -9.03 3.35
N ASP A 56 15.64 -10.26 2.91
CA ASP A 56 14.70 -11.36 3.13
C ASP A 56 14.57 -11.70 4.61
N ARG A 57 15.69 -11.74 5.34
CA ARG A 57 15.67 -11.89 6.79
C ARG A 57 14.96 -10.74 7.50
N ALA A 58 15.17 -9.49 7.05
CA ALA A 58 14.52 -8.34 7.63
C ALA A 58 13.01 -8.34 7.33
N LEU A 59 12.60 -8.73 6.12
CA LEU A 59 11.19 -8.87 5.75
C LEU A 59 10.49 -9.99 6.53
N ALA A 60 11.15 -11.13 6.74
CA ALA A 60 10.58 -12.23 7.50
C ALA A 60 10.34 -11.86 8.98
N LYS A 61 11.19 -11.02 9.56
CA LYS A 61 11.05 -10.52 10.94
C LYS A 61 10.05 -9.39 11.11
N THR A 62 9.58 -8.78 10.02
CA THR A 62 8.72 -7.60 10.07
C THR A 62 7.33 -7.92 9.56
N LYS A 63 6.30 -7.68 10.39
CA LYS A 63 4.91 -7.78 9.94
C LYS A 63 4.64 -6.75 8.82
N ILE A 64 4.23 -7.24 7.67
CA ILE A 64 3.78 -6.40 6.56
C ILE A 64 2.43 -5.79 6.94
N LEU A 65 2.22 -4.50 6.63
CA LEU A 65 0.89 -3.89 6.72
C LEU A 65 -0.05 -4.59 5.75
N THR A 66 -1.20 -5.01 6.23
CA THR A 66 -2.27 -5.46 5.34
C THR A 66 -2.92 -4.27 4.64
N ILE A 67 -3.61 -4.51 3.54
CA ILE A 67 -4.36 -3.45 2.83
C ILE A 67 -5.40 -2.85 3.77
N ARG A 68 -6.04 -3.66 4.60
CA ARG A 68 -7.02 -3.22 5.61
C ARG A 68 -6.38 -2.30 6.65
N GLU A 69 -5.23 -2.68 7.22
CA GLU A 69 -4.47 -1.84 8.16
C GLU A 69 -4.05 -0.51 7.51
N PHE A 70 -3.59 -0.53 6.24
CA PHE A 70 -3.25 0.68 5.51
C PHE A 70 -4.44 1.63 5.35
N HIS A 71 -5.60 1.09 5.00
CA HIS A 71 -6.84 1.87 4.88
C HIS A 71 -7.41 2.34 6.22
N GLY A 72 -7.03 1.70 7.32
CA GLY A 72 -7.37 2.11 8.69
C GLY A 72 -6.49 3.23 9.23
N GLN A 73 -5.35 3.53 8.61
CA GLN A 73 -4.45 4.58 9.07
C GLN A 73 -5.06 5.97 8.87
N ARG A 74 -5.20 6.72 9.96
CA ARG A 74 -5.59 8.12 9.92
C ARG A 74 -4.43 8.98 9.39
N ARG A 75 -4.68 9.73 8.35
CA ARG A 75 -3.71 10.69 7.80
C ARG A 75 -3.72 11.99 8.61
N SER A 76 -2.62 12.74 8.61
CA SER A 76 -2.48 14.02 9.32
C SER A 76 -3.52 15.07 8.91
N ASN A 77 -3.95 15.06 7.66
CA ASN A 77 -4.97 15.96 7.13
C ASN A 77 -6.42 15.45 7.31
N ASN A 78 -6.64 14.37 8.07
CA ASN A 78 -7.98 13.87 8.34
C ASN A 78 -8.63 14.67 9.47
N THR A 79 -9.67 15.42 9.14
CA THR A 79 -10.43 16.28 10.08
C THR A 79 -11.63 15.56 10.71
N SER A 80 -12.06 14.42 10.17
CA SER A 80 -13.22 13.68 10.70
C SER A 80 -12.90 12.80 11.91
N GLY A 81 -11.60 12.51 12.17
CA GLY A 81 -11.17 11.55 13.17
C GLY A 81 -11.23 10.09 12.69
N VAL A 82 -11.90 9.79 11.59
CA VAL A 82 -12.07 8.43 11.04
C VAL A 82 -11.41 8.30 9.67
N ALA A 83 -10.52 7.32 9.51
CA ALA A 83 -9.82 7.08 8.24
C ALA A 83 -10.81 6.73 7.12
N GLY A 84 -10.75 7.47 6.01
CA GLY A 84 -11.64 7.26 4.85
C GLY A 84 -13.06 7.79 5.02
N VAL A 85 -13.31 8.61 6.04
CA VAL A 85 -14.53 9.43 6.18
C VAL A 85 -14.14 10.89 6.06
N CYS A 86 -14.86 11.65 5.27
CA CYS A 86 -14.63 13.08 5.09
C CYS A 86 -15.96 13.85 5.00
N PHE A 87 -15.91 15.11 5.40
CA PHE A 87 -17.00 16.05 5.17
C PHE A 87 -16.86 16.65 3.77
N ILE A 88 -17.94 16.65 3.01
CA ILE A 88 -17.99 17.26 1.69
C ILE A 88 -19.13 18.28 1.64
N ARG A 89 -18.92 19.32 0.86
CA ARG A 89 -19.94 20.33 0.56
C ARG A 89 -19.96 20.55 -0.96
N SER A 90 -21.13 20.66 -1.53
CA SER A 90 -21.32 20.95 -2.95
C SER A 90 -22.52 21.88 -3.14
N ARG A 91 -22.68 22.41 -4.37
CA ARG A 91 -23.85 23.23 -4.71
C ARG A 91 -25.18 22.49 -4.50
N ALA A 92 -25.19 21.18 -4.81
CA ALA A 92 -26.36 20.31 -4.59
C ALA A 92 -26.60 19.94 -3.13
N GLN A 93 -25.60 20.16 -2.26
CA GLN A 93 -25.65 19.83 -0.83
C GLN A 93 -25.05 20.97 0.00
N PRO A 94 -25.76 22.11 0.12
CA PRO A 94 -25.23 23.33 0.76
C PRO A 94 -24.97 23.15 2.25
N LEU A 95 -25.75 22.32 2.96
CA LEU A 95 -25.49 21.93 4.35
C LEU A 95 -24.36 20.89 4.47
N GLY A 96 -23.95 20.29 3.35
CA GLY A 96 -22.92 19.28 3.26
C GLY A 96 -23.40 17.86 3.52
N ALA A 97 -22.46 16.93 3.39
CA ALA A 97 -22.66 15.51 3.65
C ALA A 97 -21.39 14.89 4.26
N TRP A 98 -21.57 13.83 5.01
CA TRP A 98 -20.49 12.94 5.38
C TRP A 98 -20.34 11.83 4.34
N GLN A 99 -19.12 11.64 3.85
CA GLN A 99 -18.81 10.65 2.83
C GLN A 99 -17.82 9.62 3.36
N ALA A 100 -18.19 8.36 3.24
CA ALA A 100 -17.27 7.23 3.36
C ALA A 100 -16.70 6.91 1.98
N LEU A 101 -15.40 6.64 1.89
CA LEU A 101 -14.75 6.29 0.64
C LEU A 101 -13.64 5.25 0.85
N ILE A 102 -13.46 4.38 -0.15
CA ILE A 102 -12.38 3.40 -0.19
C ILE A 102 -11.88 3.21 -1.62
N LYS A 103 -10.59 2.95 -1.77
CA LYS A 103 -10.00 2.51 -3.04
C LYS A 103 -9.65 1.04 -2.91
N LEU A 104 -10.25 0.21 -3.74
CA LEU A 104 -9.99 -1.23 -3.78
C LEU A 104 -8.62 -1.53 -4.42
N PRO A 105 -8.07 -2.75 -4.22
CA PRO A 105 -6.80 -3.17 -4.81
C PRO A 105 -6.77 -3.09 -6.35
N ASN A 106 -7.92 -3.32 -7.00
CA ASN A 106 -8.08 -3.21 -8.45
C ASN A 106 -8.14 -1.75 -8.97
N GLY A 107 -7.95 -0.76 -8.08
CA GLY A 107 -8.00 0.66 -8.41
C GLY A 107 -9.40 1.28 -8.38
N ARG A 108 -10.47 0.50 -8.30
CA ARG A 108 -11.86 0.98 -8.23
C ARG A 108 -12.08 1.74 -6.92
N ARG A 109 -12.76 2.89 -7.01
CA ARG A 109 -13.20 3.67 -5.84
C ARG A 109 -14.65 3.37 -5.54
N ILE A 110 -14.95 3.13 -4.27
CA ILE A 110 -16.31 3.02 -3.74
C ILE A 110 -16.51 4.20 -2.79
N SER A 111 -17.64 4.89 -2.93
CA SER A 111 -18.01 5.96 -2.01
C SER A 111 -19.50 5.94 -1.71
N LYS A 112 -19.87 6.36 -0.50
CA LYS A 112 -21.26 6.51 -0.06
C LYS A 112 -21.38 7.80 0.75
N SER A 113 -22.32 8.66 0.38
CA SER A 113 -22.55 9.98 0.99
C SER A 113 -23.85 10.02 1.74
N PHE A 114 -23.86 10.71 2.88
CA PHE A 114 -25.02 10.87 3.76
C PHE A 114 -25.25 12.36 4.00
N SER A 115 -26.33 12.89 3.42
CA SER A 115 -26.70 14.30 3.48
C SER A 115 -27.05 14.73 4.89
N ILE A 116 -26.52 15.89 5.32
CA ILE A 116 -26.90 16.49 6.61
C ILE A 116 -28.34 16.99 6.57
N LEU A 117 -28.81 17.46 5.43
CA LEU A 117 -30.21 17.90 5.27
C LEU A 117 -31.17 16.74 5.57
N LYS A 118 -30.86 15.53 5.12
CA LYS A 118 -31.74 14.35 5.28
C LYS A 118 -31.66 13.72 6.67
N TYR A 119 -30.46 13.63 7.24
CA TYR A 119 -30.21 12.80 8.42
C TYR A 119 -29.80 13.60 9.67
N GLY A 120 -29.56 14.90 9.54
CA GLY A 120 -28.88 15.68 10.57
C GLY A 120 -27.39 15.33 10.66
N ARG A 121 -26.59 16.24 11.26
CA ARG A 121 -25.12 16.14 11.25
C ARG A 121 -24.61 14.89 11.98
N ALA A 122 -25.16 14.60 13.15
CA ALA A 122 -24.70 13.47 13.98
C ALA A 122 -25.06 12.12 13.35
N GLN A 123 -26.27 11.97 12.83
CA GLN A 123 -26.72 10.72 12.21
C GLN A 123 -26.02 10.46 10.88
N ALA A 124 -25.85 11.50 10.04
CA ALA A 124 -25.10 11.39 8.79
C ALA A 124 -23.65 10.93 9.05
N PHE A 125 -23.01 11.41 10.11
CA PHE A 125 -21.66 10.97 10.50
C PHE A 125 -21.64 9.51 10.96
N ARG A 126 -22.60 9.08 11.80
CA ARG A 126 -22.72 7.68 12.23
C ARG A 126 -22.92 6.74 11.05
N LEU A 127 -23.80 7.11 10.11
CA LEU A 127 -24.05 6.32 8.89
C LEU A 127 -22.81 6.23 8.00
N ALA A 128 -22.05 7.32 7.86
CA ALA A 128 -20.78 7.31 7.11
C ALA A 128 -19.75 6.39 7.77
N ASN A 129 -19.64 6.39 9.10
CA ASN A 129 -18.74 5.49 9.82
C ASN A 129 -19.15 4.03 9.67
N ALA A 130 -20.44 3.70 9.78
CA ALA A 130 -20.94 2.35 9.56
C ALA A 130 -20.69 1.88 8.10
N ALA A 131 -20.93 2.75 7.12
CA ALA A 131 -20.62 2.47 5.72
C ALA A 131 -19.12 2.24 5.51
N ARG A 132 -18.26 3.03 6.17
CA ARG A 132 -16.81 2.84 6.11
C ARG A 132 -16.37 1.50 6.72
N ALA A 133 -16.90 1.14 7.87
CA ALA A 133 -16.62 -0.15 8.51
C ALA A 133 -17.00 -1.31 7.57
N HIS A 134 -18.18 -1.27 6.97
CA HIS A 134 -18.60 -2.27 5.98
C HIS A 134 -17.68 -2.28 4.74
N MET A 135 -17.25 -1.12 4.21
CA MET A 135 -16.33 -1.08 3.08
C MET A 135 -14.97 -1.75 3.40
N LEU A 136 -14.53 -1.70 4.65
CA LEU A 136 -13.30 -2.36 5.08
C LEU A 136 -13.43 -3.90 5.09
N THR A 137 -14.64 -4.46 5.26
CA THR A 137 -14.85 -5.92 5.18
C THR A 137 -14.76 -6.43 3.74
N LEU A 138 -14.94 -5.57 2.74
CA LEU A 138 -14.80 -5.93 1.33
C LEU A 138 -13.35 -6.04 0.85
N ILE A 139 -12.39 -5.71 1.73
CA ILE A 139 -10.97 -5.81 1.42
C ILE A 139 -10.41 -7.06 2.07
N ASP A 140 -9.81 -7.91 1.26
CA ASP A 140 -9.05 -9.05 1.73
C ASP A 140 -7.81 -8.62 2.52
N GLU A 141 -7.38 -9.42 3.48
CA GLU A 141 -6.18 -9.18 4.30
C GLU A 141 -4.88 -9.50 3.55
N HIS A 142 -4.78 -9.03 2.31
CA HIS A 142 -3.53 -9.17 1.56
C HIS A 142 -2.46 -8.16 2.02
N PRO A 143 -1.18 -8.51 1.88
CA PRO A 143 -0.09 -7.58 2.14
C PRO A 143 -0.22 -6.30 1.30
N TYR A 144 -0.07 -5.15 1.94
CA TYR A 144 0.00 -3.87 1.23
C TYR A 144 1.39 -3.69 0.63
N LEU A 145 1.51 -3.92 -0.68
CA LEU A 145 2.70 -3.65 -1.46
C LEU A 145 2.55 -2.29 -2.14
N LYS A 146 3.31 -1.31 -1.66
CA LYS A 146 3.41 -0.02 -2.34
C LYS A 146 4.44 -0.23 -3.44
N ASP A 147 4.03 -0.29 -4.70
CA ASP A 147 4.81 -0.08 -5.91
C ASP A 147 4.41 -1.03 -7.06
N ALA A 148 5.04 -0.82 -8.22
CA ALA A 148 4.86 -1.51 -9.49
C ALA A 148 4.79 -3.06 -9.41
N THR A 149 5.30 -3.65 -8.33
CA THR A 149 5.24 -5.08 -8.02
C THR A 149 3.80 -5.57 -7.82
N ALA A 150 2.93 -4.74 -7.22
CA ALA A 150 1.52 -5.09 -7.05
C ALA A 150 0.77 -5.09 -8.40
N LYS A 151 1.16 -4.20 -9.32
CA LYS A 151 0.63 -4.18 -10.70
C LYS A 151 1.10 -5.40 -11.48
N SER A 152 2.35 -5.82 -11.32
CA SER A 152 2.92 -7.01 -11.97
C SER A 152 2.28 -8.30 -11.47
N LEU A 153 2.07 -8.44 -10.16
CA LEU A 153 1.38 -9.60 -9.56
C LEU A 153 -0.10 -9.67 -9.94
N ALA A 154 -0.78 -8.53 -10.06
CA ALA A 154 -2.17 -8.48 -10.52
C ALA A 154 -2.30 -8.87 -12.00
N LEU A 155 -1.36 -8.42 -12.86
CA LEU A 155 -1.30 -8.76 -14.27
C LEU A 155 -0.97 -10.25 -14.52
N SER A 156 -0.11 -10.85 -13.71
CA SER A 156 0.22 -12.28 -13.83
C SER A 156 -0.93 -13.21 -13.42
N ARG A 157 -1.85 -12.76 -12.56
CA ARG A 157 -3.05 -13.50 -12.17
C ARG A 157 -4.20 -13.38 -13.18
N SER A 158 -4.30 -12.27 -13.92
CA SER A 158 -5.33 -12.07 -14.95
C SER A 158 -5.02 -12.78 -16.26
N GLY A 159 -3.79 -13.25 -16.47
CA GLY A 159 -3.34 -13.92 -17.71
C GLY A 159 -3.61 -15.43 -17.80
N ARG A 160 -4.12 -16.08 -16.77
CA ARG A 160 -4.57 -17.49 -16.87
C ARG A 160 -6.06 -17.56 -17.17
N ARG A 161 -6.41 -17.45 -18.46
CA ARG A 161 -7.67 -18.03 -18.96
C ARG A 161 -7.50 -19.55 -18.94
N PRO A 162 -8.45 -20.32 -18.37
CA PRO A 162 -8.47 -21.75 -18.60
C PRO A 162 -8.73 -21.98 -20.06
N GLY A 163 -7.84 -22.75 -20.71
CA GLY A 163 -7.98 -23.14 -22.10
C GLY A 163 -9.31 -23.87 -22.29
N SER A 164 -10.08 -23.44 -23.28
CA SER A 164 -11.18 -24.18 -23.85
C SER A 164 -10.64 -25.48 -24.44
N ALA A 165 -10.93 -26.60 -23.80
CA ALA A 165 -10.84 -27.89 -24.44
C ALA A 165 -11.92 -27.93 -25.51
N SER A 166 -11.53 -27.96 -26.78
CA SER A 166 -12.40 -28.34 -27.88
C SER A 166 -12.19 -29.82 -28.12
N THR A 167 -13.28 -30.53 -28.03
CA THR A 167 -13.50 -31.86 -28.57
C THR A 167 -13.64 -31.76 -30.08
#